data_277c10981f14676405a4160020fe0ec6
#
_entry.id   277c10981f14676405a4160020fe0ec6
#
_cell.length_a   1.000
_cell.length_b   1.000
_cell.length_c   1.000
_cell.angle_alpha   90.00
_cell.angle_beta   90.00
_cell.angle_gamma   90.00
#
_symmetry.space_group_name_H-M   'P 1'
#
loop_
_entity.id
_entity.type
_entity.pdbx_description
1 polymer ?
#
loop_
_entity_poly.entity_id
_entity_poly.type
_entity_poly.pdbx_seq_one_letter_code
_entity_poly.pdbx_strand_id
1 'polypeptide(L)'
;MRVCQSIVCSLLILVSFAFLAPGQARPQKHQVDVPYVPTTEDAVKAMLKLANLRKSDIVYDLGCGDGRIVIAAAKEYGAHGVGIDINPERIQQAEDNARKAGVENLVRFEESDLFDADIHEATVVTLFLLEKLNLRLRPKLVKDLRPGARIVSNTFGMGDWKPDRELTVGDPSEESFSHRLYLWVVPQRIQK
;
A
#
# COMPACT_ATOMS: atom_id res chain seq x y z
N MET A 1 -45.04 -54.98 62.96
CA MET A 1 -45.32 -53.64 62.44
C MET A 1 -44.11 -52.77 62.67
N ARG A 2 -43.25 -52.58 61.63
CA ARG A 2 -42.28 -51.50 61.57
C ARG A 2 -41.90 -51.39 60.09
N VAL A 3 -42.28 -50.28 59.45
CA VAL A 3 -42.02 -49.92 58.07
C VAL A 3 -40.59 -49.46 57.97
N CYS A 4 -39.80 -50.08 57.09
CA CYS A 4 -38.43 -49.66 56.80
C CYS A 4 -38.44 -48.86 55.49
N GLN A 5 -38.18 -47.58 55.64
CA GLN A 5 -38.21 -46.62 54.56
C GLN A 5 -36.80 -46.56 53.93
N SER A 6 -36.67 -47.08 52.68
CA SER A 6 -35.42 -47.05 51.92
C SER A 6 -35.28 -45.70 51.24
N ILE A 7 -34.26 -44.95 51.62
CA ILE A 7 -33.87 -43.70 50.98
C ILE A 7 -33.01 -44.05 49.75
N VAL A 8 -33.55 -43.82 48.59
CA VAL A 8 -32.79 -43.85 47.31
C VAL A 8 -32.11 -42.51 47.10
N CYS A 9 -30.83 -42.51 47.26
CA CYS A 9 -29.98 -41.35 47.03
C CYS A 9 -29.65 -41.29 45.53
N SER A 10 -30.37 -40.45 44.78
CA SER A 10 -30.07 -40.17 43.35
C SER A 10 -28.88 -39.22 43.24
N LEU A 11 -27.75 -39.78 42.79
CA LEU A 11 -26.54 -38.99 42.48
C LEU A 11 -26.71 -38.34 41.10
N LEU A 12 -27.02 -37.05 41.08
CA LEU A 12 -27.04 -36.24 39.83
C LEU A 12 -25.58 -35.89 39.47
N ILE A 13 -25.03 -36.57 38.48
CA ILE A 13 -23.74 -36.23 37.87
C ILE A 13 -23.97 -35.05 36.91
N LEU A 14 -23.60 -33.84 37.35
CA LEU A 14 -23.51 -32.65 36.48
C LEU A 14 -22.28 -32.77 35.58
N VAL A 15 -22.50 -33.17 34.32
CA VAL A 15 -21.46 -33.12 33.28
C VAL A 15 -21.37 -31.67 32.82
N SER A 16 -20.36 -30.95 33.32
CA SER A 16 -20.02 -29.61 32.82
C SER A 16 -19.36 -29.72 31.45
N PHE A 17 -20.13 -29.45 30.41
CA PHE A 17 -19.58 -29.23 29.07
C PHE A 17 -18.81 -27.90 29.05
N ALA A 18 -17.50 -27.98 29.16
CA ALA A 18 -16.64 -26.84 28.90
C ALA A 18 -16.71 -26.53 27.39
N PHE A 19 -17.45 -25.50 27.02
CA PHE A 19 -17.37 -24.92 25.67
C PHE A 19 -15.99 -24.33 25.51
N LEU A 20 -15.11 -25.02 24.75
CA LEU A 20 -13.89 -24.40 24.22
C LEU A 20 -14.36 -23.35 23.20
N ALA A 21 -14.29 -22.08 23.60
CA ALA A 21 -14.41 -20.99 22.65
C ALA A 21 -13.32 -21.13 21.58
N PRO A 22 -13.67 -21.01 20.27
CA PRO A 22 -12.65 -21.00 19.23
C PRO A 22 -11.69 -19.86 19.54
N GLY A 23 -10.40 -20.18 19.69
CA GLY A 23 -9.36 -19.20 19.94
C GLY A 23 -9.40 -18.14 18.83
N GLN A 24 -9.63 -16.91 19.20
CA GLN A 24 -9.50 -15.77 18.31
C GLN A 24 -8.06 -15.79 17.79
N ALA A 25 -7.91 -16.08 16.49
CA ALA A 25 -6.63 -15.95 15.81
C ALA A 25 -6.15 -14.51 16.05
N ARG A 26 -5.02 -14.36 16.75
CA ARG A 26 -4.40 -13.04 16.87
C ARG A 26 -4.09 -12.57 15.46
N PRO A 27 -4.43 -11.32 15.10
CA PRO A 27 -4.06 -10.77 13.81
C PRO A 27 -2.54 -10.93 13.65
N GLN A 28 -2.13 -11.59 12.58
CA GLN A 28 -0.71 -11.70 12.24
C GLN A 28 -0.22 -10.26 12.05
N LYS A 29 0.73 -9.85 12.88
CA LYS A 29 1.40 -8.56 12.73
C LYS A 29 2.17 -8.64 11.41
N HIS A 30 1.65 -7.98 10.36
CA HIS A 30 2.31 -7.90 9.08
C HIS A 30 3.72 -7.33 9.28
N GLN A 31 4.73 -8.06 8.80
CA GLN A 31 6.11 -7.63 8.94
C GLN A 31 6.35 -6.48 7.96
N VAL A 32 6.71 -5.31 8.49
CA VAL A 32 7.09 -4.16 7.68
C VAL A 32 8.49 -4.42 7.10
N ASP A 33 8.57 -4.57 5.79
CA ASP A 33 9.82 -4.91 5.09
C ASP A 33 10.79 -3.73 4.92
N VAL A 34 10.32 -2.49 5.14
CA VAL A 34 11.10 -1.25 5.00
C VAL A 34 10.79 -0.26 6.12
N PRO A 35 11.81 0.48 6.62
CA PRO A 35 11.56 1.61 7.49
C PRO A 35 10.78 2.70 6.75
N TYR A 36 9.83 3.34 7.45
CA TYR A 36 9.11 4.46 6.89
C TYR A 36 10.03 5.69 6.77
N VAL A 37 10.29 6.10 5.55
CA VAL A 37 10.98 7.35 5.22
C VAL A 37 10.06 8.18 4.31
N PRO A 38 9.59 9.33 4.77
CA PRO A 38 8.67 10.14 3.97
C PRO A 38 9.40 10.80 2.78
N THR A 39 8.81 10.72 1.60
CA THR A 39 9.27 11.48 0.42
C THR A 39 9.14 12.98 0.67
N THR A 40 10.18 13.77 0.34
CA THR A 40 10.13 15.22 0.50
C THR A 40 9.08 15.85 -0.44
N GLU A 41 8.57 17.04 -0.09
CA GLU A 41 7.56 17.72 -0.92
C GLU A 41 8.07 18.02 -2.33
N ASP A 42 9.35 18.41 -2.46
CA ASP A 42 9.96 18.69 -3.77
C ASP A 42 10.08 17.42 -4.62
N ALA A 43 10.44 16.29 -3.99
CA ALA A 43 10.48 15.00 -4.68
C ALA A 43 9.07 14.55 -5.09
N VAL A 44 8.04 14.74 -4.25
CA VAL A 44 6.63 14.47 -4.60
C VAL A 44 6.23 15.26 -5.84
N LYS A 45 6.42 16.59 -5.84
CA LYS A 45 6.11 17.44 -6.99
C LYS A 45 6.85 17.00 -8.25
N ALA A 46 8.13 16.67 -8.10
CA ALA A 46 8.95 16.22 -9.22
C ALA A 46 8.49 14.85 -9.77
N MET A 47 8.10 13.90 -8.91
CA MET A 47 7.54 12.61 -9.31
C MET A 47 6.26 12.79 -10.14
N LEU A 48 5.32 13.60 -9.66
CA LEU A 48 4.05 13.88 -10.34
C LEU A 48 4.27 14.59 -11.69
N LYS A 49 5.21 15.53 -11.74
CA LYS A 49 5.63 16.22 -12.97
C LYS A 49 6.32 15.26 -13.94
N LEU A 50 7.22 14.39 -13.47
CA LEU A 50 7.92 13.39 -14.27
C LEU A 50 6.93 12.40 -14.90
N ALA A 51 5.90 12.01 -14.14
CA ALA A 51 4.78 11.21 -14.63
C ALA A 51 3.93 11.93 -15.68
N ASN A 52 4.08 13.25 -15.88
CA ASN A 52 3.18 14.07 -16.71
C ASN A 52 1.71 13.87 -16.29
N LEU A 53 1.46 14.00 -14.97
CA LEU A 53 0.16 13.70 -14.36
C LEU A 53 -0.94 14.60 -14.92
N ARG A 54 -2.13 14.02 -15.11
CA ARG A 54 -3.33 14.68 -15.63
C ARG A 54 -4.51 14.41 -14.70
N LYS A 55 -5.54 15.24 -14.77
CA LYS A 55 -6.79 15.07 -14.04
C LYS A 55 -7.47 13.70 -14.29
N SER A 56 -7.33 13.15 -15.48
CA SER A 56 -7.90 11.86 -15.87
C SER A 56 -7.12 10.65 -15.35
N ASP A 57 -6.00 10.88 -14.65
CA ASP A 57 -5.18 9.79 -14.13
C ASP A 57 -5.72 9.22 -12.83
N ILE A 58 -5.40 7.95 -12.61
CA ILE A 58 -5.60 7.23 -11.35
C ILE A 58 -4.21 6.84 -10.84
N VAL A 59 -3.79 7.49 -9.75
CA VAL A 59 -2.47 7.28 -9.14
C VAL A 59 -2.58 6.22 -8.07
N TYR A 60 -1.78 5.17 -8.16
CA TYR A 60 -1.58 4.18 -7.10
C TYR A 60 -0.22 4.38 -6.45
N ASP A 61 -0.20 4.60 -5.14
CA ASP A 61 1.03 4.73 -4.34
C ASP A 61 1.21 3.47 -3.49
N LEU A 62 2.20 2.67 -3.83
CA LEU A 62 2.44 1.37 -3.20
C LEU A 62 3.46 1.51 -2.06
N GLY A 63 3.00 1.42 -0.83
CA GLY A 63 3.71 1.83 0.37
C GLY A 63 3.45 3.31 0.66
N CYS A 64 2.17 3.72 0.67
CA CYS A 64 1.79 5.13 0.65
C CYS A 64 2.12 5.91 1.92
N GLY A 65 2.41 5.23 3.03
CA GLY A 65 2.67 5.87 4.31
C GLY A 65 1.55 6.83 4.73
N ASP A 66 1.87 8.11 4.89
CA ASP A 66 0.92 9.16 5.28
C ASP A 66 0.06 9.71 4.13
N GLY A 67 0.13 9.10 2.95
CA GLY A 67 -0.70 9.41 1.78
C GLY A 67 -0.29 10.65 0.99
N ARG A 68 0.86 11.27 1.32
CA ARG A 68 1.27 12.57 0.75
C ARG A 68 1.29 12.64 -0.77
N ILE A 69 1.69 11.56 -1.47
CA ILE A 69 1.79 11.54 -2.94
C ILE A 69 0.41 11.58 -3.57
N VAL A 70 -0.51 10.70 -3.15
CA VAL A 70 -1.87 10.68 -3.72
C VAL A 70 -2.68 11.91 -3.32
N ILE A 71 -2.44 12.47 -2.12
CA ILE A 71 -3.05 13.72 -1.66
C ILE A 71 -2.56 14.89 -2.53
N ALA A 72 -1.26 14.98 -2.81
CA ALA A 72 -0.71 16.00 -3.70
C ALA A 72 -1.24 15.85 -5.13
N ALA A 73 -1.34 14.61 -5.64
CA ALA A 73 -1.93 14.33 -6.96
C ALA A 73 -3.38 14.83 -7.05
N ALA A 74 -4.19 14.58 -6.04
CA ALA A 74 -5.57 15.03 -5.97
C ALA A 74 -5.66 16.57 -5.85
N LYS A 75 -4.88 17.16 -4.95
CA LYS A 75 -4.93 18.59 -4.65
C LYS A 75 -4.44 19.47 -5.80
N GLU A 76 -3.33 19.09 -6.43
CA GLU A 76 -2.65 19.91 -7.44
C GLU A 76 -3.14 19.64 -8.86
N TYR A 77 -3.58 18.41 -9.15
CA TYR A 77 -3.95 17.98 -10.52
C TYR A 77 -5.43 17.58 -10.63
N GLY A 78 -6.14 17.40 -9.51
CA GLY A 78 -7.51 16.88 -9.50
C GLY A 78 -7.58 15.41 -9.95
N ALA A 79 -6.47 14.68 -9.86
CA ALA A 79 -6.41 13.26 -10.20
C ALA A 79 -7.01 12.40 -9.09
N HIS A 80 -7.48 11.19 -9.41
CA HIS A 80 -7.85 10.21 -8.40
C HIS A 80 -6.62 9.51 -7.83
N GLY A 81 -6.66 9.14 -6.54
CA GLY A 81 -5.56 8.48 -5.87
C GLY A 81 -5.98 7.27 -5.04
N VAL A 82 -5.14 6.24 -5.04
CA VAL A 82 -5.26 5.06 -4.18
C VAL A 82 -3.94 4.85 -3.47
N GLY A 83 -3.94 4.93 -2.15
CA GLY A 83 -2.79 4.62 -1.33
C GLY A 83 -2.89 3.21 -0.76
N ILE A 84 -1.86 2.41 -0.93
CA ILE A 84 -1.76 1.05 -0.37
C ILE A 84 -0.66 1.04 0.67
N ASP A 85 -0.98 0.60 1.88
CA ASP A 85 0.03 0.35 2.92
C ASP A 85 -0.41 -0.84 3.78
N ILE A 86 0.57 -1.58 4.29
CA ILE A 86 0.32 -2.73 5.16
C ILE A 86 0.11 -2.33 6.62
N ASN A 87 0.45 -1.09 6.98
CA ASN A 87 0.37 -0.60 8.33
C ASN A 87 -0.94 0.18 8.55
N PRO A 88 -1.90 -0.33 9.38
CA PRO A 88 -3.17 0.35 9.64
C PRO A 88 -3.01 1.76 10.25
N GLU A 89 -1.95 2.01 11.03
CA GLU A 89 -1.70 3.34 11.60
C GLU A 89 -1.35 4.35 10.49
N ARG A 90 -0.67 3.91 9.42
CA ARG A 90 -0.37 4.75 8.25
C ARG A 90 -1.62 5.03 7.43
N ILE A 91 -2.45 4.03 7.23
CA ILE A 91 -3.74 4.20 6.56
C ILE A 91 -4.61 5.24 7.29
N GLN A 92 -4.75 5.10 8.60
CA GLN A 92 -5.49 6.06 9.42
C GLN A 92 -4.90 7.49 9.29
N GLN A 93 -3.57 7.61 9.35
CA GLN A 93 -2.88 8.90 9.18
C GLN A 93 -3.12 9.50 7.79
N ALA A 94 -3.10 8.68 6.75
CA ALA A 94 -3.33 9.10 5.36
C ALA A 94 -4.77 9.61 5.16
N GLU A 95 -5.76 8.91 5.73
CA GLU A 95 -7.16 9.35 5.71
C GLU A 95 -7.36 10.69 6.44
N ASP A 96 -6.73 10.85 7.62
CA ASP A 96 -6.77 12.11 8.36
C ASP A 96 -6.15 13.26 7.57
N ASN A 97 -5.03 13.00 6.89
CA ASN A 97 -4.36 13.98 6.04
C ASN A 97 -5.20 14.36 4.82
N ALA A 98 -5.87 13.39 4.18
CA ALA A 98 -6.77 13.64 3.05
C ALA A 98 -7.95 14.51 3.45
N ARG A 99 -8.58 14.25 4.61
CA ARG A 99 -9.66 15.09 5.17
C ARG A 99 -9.17 16.52 5.45
N LYS A 100 -8.00 16.67 6.08
CA LYS A 100 -7.40 18.00 6.33
C LYS A 100 -7.09 18.76 5.05
N ALA A 101 -6.73 18.04 3.99
CA ALA A 101 -6.45 18.62 2.68
C ALA A 101 -7.72 18.89 1.85
N GLY A 102 -8.89 18.38 2.25
CA GLY A 102 -10.17 18.54 1.55
C GLY A 102 -10.25 17.73 0.24
N VAL A 103 -9.56 16.59 0.17
CA VAL A 103 -9.49 15.76 -1.04
C VAL A 103 -9.99 14.31 -0.82
N GLU A 104 -10.65 14.04 0.29
CA GLU A 104 -11.16 12.71 0.67
C GLU A 104 -12.10 12.10 -0.38
N ASN A 105 -12.74 12.92 -1.19
CA ASN A 105 -13.61 12.45 -2.29
C ASN A 105 -12.84 12.01 -3.55
N LEU A 106 -11.55 12.32 -3.64
CA LEU A 106 -10.68 12.00 -4.77
C LEU A 106 -9.67 10.88 -4.45
N VAL A 107 -9.47 10.60 -3.16
CA VAL A 107 -8.49 9.59 -2.74
C VAL A 107 -9.12 8.54 -1.83
N ARG A 108 -8.59 7.31 -1.89
CA ARG A 108 -8.91 6.24 -0.95
C ARG A 108 -7.63 5.55 -0.50
N PHE A 109 -7.69 4.91 0.67
CA PHE A 109 -6.57 4.19 1.23
C PHE A 109 -7.00 2.77 1.58
N GLU A 110 -6.11 1.81 1.36
CA GLU A 110 -6.39 0.39 1.54
C GLU A 110 -5.27 -0.25 2.38
N GLU A 111 -5.64 -0.86 3.51
CA GLU A 111 -4.74 -1.71 4.28
C GLU A 111 -4.57 -3.04 3.54
N SER A 112 -3.44 -3.20 2.85
CA SER A 112 -3.15 -4.39 2.06
C SER A 112 -1.66 -4.57 1.85
N ASP A 113 -1.25 -5.83 1.62
CA ASP A 113 0.07 -6.11 1.05
C ASP A 113 0.10 -5.62 -0.41
N LEU A 114 1.08 -4.78 -0.73
CA LEU A 114 1.24 -4.23 -2.08
C LEU A 114 1.42 -5.30 -3.18
N PHE A 115 1.86 -6.51 -2.79
CA PHE A 115 1.98 -7.64 -3.72
C PHE A 115 0.63 -8.27 -4.06
N ASP A 116 -0.37 -8.14 -3.20
CA ASP A 116 -1.71 -8.70 -3.37
C ASP A 116 -2.73 -7.64 -3.86
N ALA A 117 -2.39 -6.35 -3.75
CA ALA A 117 -3.27 -5.25 -4.15
C ALA A 117 -3.64 -5.31 -5.64
N ASP A 118 -4.90 -5.02 -5.95
CA ASP A 118 -5.37 -4.88 -7.33
C ASP A 118 -5.01 -3.50 -7.88
N ILE A 119 -4.16 -3.47 -8.90
CA ILE A 119 -3.63 -2.24 -9.51
C ILE A 119 -4.04 -2.06 -10.98
N HIS A 120 -4.99 -2.85 -11.48
CA HIS A 120 -5.34 -2.87 -12.91
C HIS A 120 -5.90 -1.55 -13.44
N GLU A 121 -6.49 -0.72 -12.59
CA GLU A 121 -7.02 0.60 -12.95
C GLU A 121 -5.96 1.70 -12.98
N ALA A 122 -4.77 1.44 -12.39
CA ALA A 122 -3.73 2.45 -12.29
C ALA A 122 -3.25 2.92 -13.66
N THR A 123 -3.20 4.24 -13.84
CA THR A 123 -2.54 4.88 -14.99
C THR A 123 -1.16 5.39 -14.61
N VAL A 124 -0.94 5.63 -13.30
CA VAL A 124 0.34 5.98 -12.72
C VAL A 124 0.53 5.16 -11.44
N VAL A 125 1.71 4.58 -11.27
CA VAL A 125 2.14 3.93 -10.02
C VAL A 125 3.34 4.68 -9.49
N THR A 126 3.32 5.00 -8.18
CA THR A 126 4.45 5.60 -7.47
C THR A 126 5.04 4.63 -6.46
N LEU A 127 6.37 4.67 -6.33
CA LEU A 127 7.15 3.78 -5.48
C LEU A 127 8.23 4.56 -4.73
N PHE A 128 8.38 4.28 -3.44
CA PHE A 128 9.59 4.60 -2.67
C PHE A 128 9.96 3.40 -1.82
N LEU A 129 10.35 2.33 -2.49
CA LEU A 129 10.64 1.03 -1.90
C LEU A 129 12.09 0.64 -2.18
N LEU A 130 12.67 -0.23 -1.33
CA LEU A 130 14.02 -0.78 -1.59
C LEU A 130 14.05 -1.54 -2.92
N GLU A 131 15.19 -1.53 -3.59
CA GLU A 131 15.38 -2.18 -4.90
C GLU A 131 14.92 -3.65 -4.91
N LYS A 132 15.21 -4.40 -3.86
CA LYS A 132 14.75 -5.80 -3.74
C LYS A 132 13.23 -5.96 -3.82
N LEU A 133 12.46 -4.96 -3.31
CA LEU A 133 11.01 -4.98 -3.37
C LEU A 133 10.51 -4.55 -4.76
N ASN A 134 11.16 -3.54 -5.36
CA ASN A 134 10.87 -3.15 -6.74
C ASN A 134 11.07 -4.32 -7.71
N LEU A 135 12.15 -5.11 -7.53
CA LEU A 135 12.43 -6.30 -8.33
C LEU A 135 11.37 -7.39 -8.17
N ARG A 136 10.89 -7.64 -6.94
CA ARG A 136 9.79 -8.57 -6.67
C ARG A 136 8.47 -8.08 -7.25
N LEU A 137 8.23 -6.76 -7.23
CA LEU A 137 6.99 -6.13 -7.70
C LEU A 137 6.94 -6.04 -9.23
N ARG A 138 8.08 -5.93 -9.90
CA ARG A 138 8.20 -5.74 -11.36
C ARG A 138 7.34 -6.72 -12.19
N PRO A 139 7.31 -8.05 -11.93
CA PRO A 139 6.46 -8.97 -12.69
C PRO A 139 4.97 -8.61 -12.59
N LYS A 140 4.50 -8.22 -11.39
CA LYS A 140 3.13 -7.76 -11.16
C LYS A 140 2.84 -6.48 -11.92
N LEU A 141 3.72 -5.48 -11.84
CA LEU A 141 3.56 -4.21 -12.55
C LEU A 141 3.41 -4.42 -14.06
N VAL A 142 4.27 -5.26 -14.65
CA VAL A 142 4.21 -5.56 -16.10
C VAL A 142 2.95 -6.35 -16.48
N LYS A 143 2.49 -7.25 -15.60
CA LYS A 143 1.34 -8.11 -15.86
C LYS A 143 0.01 -7.38 -15.68
N ASP A 144 -0.15 -6.64 -14.58
CA ASP A 144 -1.45 -6.13 -14.14
C ASP A 144 -1.74 -4.74 -14.71
N LEU A 145 -0.71 -3.92 -14.96
CA LEU A 145 -0.89 -2.59 -15.52
C LEU A 145 -1.18 -2.64 -17.02
N ARG A 146 -1.96 -1.65 -17.48
CA ARG A 146 -2.24 -1.48 -18.91
C ARG A 146 -1.01 -0.94 -19.65
N PRO A 147 -0.79 -1.30 -20.90
CA PRO A 147 0.21 -0.66 -21.73
C PRO A 147 0.05 0.87 -21.74
N GLY A 148 1.17 1.58 -21.60
CA GLY A 148 1.18 3.03 -21.48
C GLY A 148 0.99 3.55 -20.06
N ALA A 149 0.71 2.71 -19.06
CA ALA A 149 0.76 3.10 -17.66
C ALA A 149 2.20 3.52 -17.29
N ARG A 150 2.32 4.49 -16.41
CA ARG A 150 3.60 5.08 -16.01
C ARG A 150 3.94 4.65 -14.60
N ILE A 151 5.19 4.27 -14.38
CA ILE A 151 5.70 3.89 -13.07
C ILE A 151 6.80 4.88 -12.71
N VAL A 152 6.67 5.55 -11.56
CA VAL A 152 7.69 6.48 -11.06
C VAL A 152 8.23 5.95 -9.75
N SER A 153 9.54 5.72 -9.70
CA SER A 153 10.21 5.29 -8.47
C SER A 153 11.17 6.38 -7.97
N ASN A 154 11.13 6.60 -6.66
CA ASN A 154 12.07 7.44 -5.97
C ASN A 154 13.26 6.61 -5.50
N THR A 155 14.49 7.06 -5.80
CA THR A 155 15.79 6.55 -5.36
C THR A 155 16.17 5.16 -5.92
N PHE A 156 15.24 4.20 -6.00
CA PHE A 156 15.55 2.80 -6.29
C PHE A 156 15.05 2.36 -7.67
N GLY A 157 15.93 1.69 -8.42
CA GLY A 157 15.65 1.18 -9.76
C GLY A 157 14.88 -0.14 -9.78
N MET A 158 14.81 -0.73 -10.98
CA MET A 158 14.19 -2.04 -11.25
C MET A 158 15.18 -3.01 -11.92
N GLY A 159 16.44 -3.02 -11.46
CA GLY A 159 17.50 -3.87 -11.98
C GLY A 159 17.82 -3.59 -13.45
N ASP A 160 17.74 -4.61 -14.29
CA ASP A 160 18.04 -4.53 -15.73
C ASP A 160 16.94 -3.85 -16.57
N TRP A 161 15.77 -3.55 -16.01
CA TRP A 161 14.75 -2.76 -16.70
C TRP A 161 15.14 -1.29 -16.68
N LYS A 162 15.73 -0.85 -17.78
CA LYS A 162 16.18 0.54 -17.94
C LYS A 162 15.00 1.50 -17.92
N PRO A 163 15.07 2.61 -17.19
CA PRO A 163 14.01 3.62 -17.22
C PRO A 163 13.97 4.36 -18.56
N ASP A 164 12.79 4.81 -18.95
CA ASP A 164 12.59 5.67 -20.12
C ASP A 164 13.10 7.10 -19.86
N ARG A 165 13.03 7.55 -18.59
CA ARG A 165 13.55 8.86 -18.17
C ARG A 165 14.07 8.79 -16.74
N GLU A 166 15.07 9.64 -16.47
CA GLU A 166 15.62 9.87 -15.13
C GLU A 166 15.67 11.37 -14.84
N LEU A 167 15.53 11.72 -13.56
CA LEU A 167 15.63 13.10 -13.08
C LEU A 167 16.25 13.08 -11.68
N THR A 168 17.20 13.97 -11.40
CA THR A 168 17.72 14.21 -10.06
C THR A 168 17.09 15.47 -9.49
N VAL A 169 16.62 15.41 -8.23
CA VAL A 169 16.01 16.51 -7.47
C VAL A 169 16.83 16.73 -6.21
N GLY A 170 17.09 17.97 -5.88
CA GLY A 170 18.01 18.34 -4.80
C GLY A 170 19.41 18.67 -5.30
N ASP A 171 20.34 18.94 -4.39
CA ASP A 171 21.73 19.25 -4.73
C ASP A 171 22.49 17.93 -4.98
N PRO A 172 23.02 17.72 -6.20
CA PRO A 172 23.81 16.52 -6.50
C PRO A 172 25.11 16.40 -5.69
N SER A 173 25.60 17.52 -5.10
CA SER A 173 26.78 17.53 -4.26
C SER A 173 26.50 17.10 -2.81
N GLU A 174 25.23 17.07 -2.40
CA GLU A 174 24.77 16.64 -1.09
C GLU A 174 23.99 15.32 -1.20
N GLU A 175 24.71 14.21 -1.12
CA GLU A 175 24.16 12.85 -1.31
C GLU A 175 22.96 12.52 -0.40
N SER A 176 22.89 13.15 0.78
CA SER A 176 21.80 12.95 1.75
C SER A 176 20.50 13.66 1.42
N PHE A 177 20.50 14.61 0.47
CA PHE A 177 19.33 15.43 0.11
C PHE A 177 18.92 15.32 -1.36
N SER A 178 19.61 14.50 -2.17
CA SER A 178 19.27 14.30 -3.55
C SER A 178 18.39 13.05 -3.75
N HIS A 179 17.32 13.21 -4.53
CA HIS A 179 16.46 12.11 -4.95
C HIS A 179 16.69 11.83 -6.44
N ARG A 180 17.05 10.59 -6.79
CA ARG A 180 17.06 10.16 -8.19
C ARG A 180 15.71 9.54 -8.49
N LEU A 181 14.98 10.14 -9.42
CA LEU A 181 13.67 9.69 -9.85
C LEU A 181 13.77 8.96 -11.17
N TYR A 182 13.07 7.85 -11.28
CA TYR A 182 13.02 7.01 -12.46
C TYR A 182 11.61 6.89 -12.99
N LEU A 183 11.45 6.94 -14.30
CA LEU A 183 10.16 6.72 -14.98
C LEU A 183 10.28 5.54 -15.95
N TRP A 184 9.34 4.63 -15.85
CA TRP A 184 9.08 3.59 -16.86
C TRP A 184 7.68 3.75 -17.43
N VAL A 185 7.53 3.45 -18.72
CA VAL A 185 6.24 3.30 -19.38
C VAL A 185 6.03 1.82 -19.67
N VAL A 186 4.91 1.27 -19.22
CA VAL A 186 4.59 -0.14 -19.44
C VAL A 186 4.50 -0.41 -20.95
N PRO A 187 5.29 -1.36 -21.48
CA PRO A 187 5.36 -1.59 -22.93
C PRO A 187 4.06 -2.16 -23.49
N GLN A 188 3.85 -1.97 -24.80
CA GLN A 188 2.76 -2.63 -25.52
C GLN A 188 2.95 -4.15 -25.46
N ARG A 189 1.87 -4.89 -25.17
CA ARG A 189 1.89 -6.35 -25.23
C ARG A 189 1.87 -6.76 -26.71
N ILE A 190 2.94 -7.40 -27.15
CA ILE A 190 2.94 -8.01 -28.48
C ILE A 190 1.95 -9.18 -28.42
N GLN A 191 0.80 -9.03 -29.08
CA GLN A 191 -0.09 -10.16 -29.33
C GLN A 191 0.66 -11.14 -30.23
N LYS A 192 0.94 -12.35 -29.71
CA LYS A 192 1.48 -13.46 -30.50
C LYS A 192 0.36 -14.20 -31.19
#